data_305bded6465eb6d8b6fc21b00dd006b3
#
_entry.id   305bded6465eb6d8b6fc21b00dd006b3
#
_cell.length_a   1.000
_cell.length_b   1.000
_cell.length_c   1.000
_cell.angle_alpha   90.00
_cell.angle_beta   90.00
_cell.angle_gamma   90.00
#
_symmetry.space_group_name_H-M   'P 1'
#
loop_
_entity.id
_entity.type
_entity.pdbx_description
1 polymer ?
#
loop_
_entity_poly.entity_id
_entity_poly.type
_entity_poly.pdbx_seq_one_letter_code
_entity_poly.pdbx_strand_id
1 'polypeptide(L)'
;MDYMLDRDWSQPVRYPDPAIEVLDSRFRQYVLGSAALERLWTGGRWTEGPVWFGDQQRLLFSDIPNDRVMCWSAIDRSTHVFRHGANYANGNTRDRQGRLVTCEHGRRVTRTEIDGSVTVLLDAFAGKRLNAPNDVVVHPDGSIWFTDPGYGSLGHYEGHKGELELPTRVYRIDANTGAAKVVDEMLEKPNGLAFSPDYKILYVSDTGVSHKPGHP
;
A
#
# COMPACT_ATOMS: atom_id res chain seq x y z
N MET A 1 13.48 -20.43 -8.45
CA MET A 1 13.69 -19.07 -7.92
C MET A 1 13.26 -19.01 -6.46
N ASP A 2 14.02 -19.72 -5.58
CA ASP A 2 13.59 -19.96 -4.18
C ASP A 2 14.63 -19.53 -3.12
N TYR A 3 15.52 -18.58 -3.49
CA TYR A 3 16.59 -18.12 -2.58
C TYR A 3 16.09 -17.47 -1.29
N MET A 4 14.86 -16.95 -1.29
CA MET A 4 14.30 -16.28 -0.12
C MET A 4 13.64 -17.23 0.88
N LEU A 5 13.16 -18.38 0.41
CA LEU A 5 12.50 -19.38 1.27
C LEU A 5 13.51 -20.21 2.06
N ASP A 6 14.70 -20.45 1.51
CA ASP A 6 15.75 -21.29 2.10
C ASP A 6 16.79 -20.50 2.92
N ARG A 7 16.65 -19.20 3.03
CA ARG A 7 17.59 -18.38 3.79
C ARG A 7 17.47 -18.62 5.29
N ASP A 8 18.53 -19.05 5.92
CA ASP A 8 18.63 -19.08 7.38
C ASP A 8 18.83 -17.66 7.94
N TRP A 9 17.74 -17.07 8.39
CA TRP A 9 17.71 -15.70 8.91
C TRP A 9 18.37 -15.53 10.27
N SER A 10 18.82 -16.62 10.92
CA SER A 10 19.58 -16.59 12.17
C SER A 10 21.08 -16.37 11.93
N GLN A 11 21.56 -16.57 10.69
CA GLN A 11 22.96 -16.43 10.35
C GLN A 11 23.35 -14.95 10.12
N PRO A 12 24.57 -14.57 10.46
CA PRO A 12 25.10 -13.25 10.15
C PRO A 12 25.01 -12.94 8.66
N VAL A 13 24.65 -11.70 8.34
CA VAL A 13 24.58 -11.22 6.97
C VAL A 13 25.98 -11.11 6.38
N ARG A 14 26.17 -11.58 5.14
CA ARG A 14 27.38 -11.37 4.36
C ARG A 14 27.23 -10.12 3.48
N TYR A 15 28.28 -9.40 3.28
CA TYR A 15 28.32 -8.23 2.40
C TYR A 15 29.29 -8.43 1.23
N PRO A 16 28.93 -8.09 -0.02
CA PRO A 16 27.56 -7.72 -0.43
C PRO A 16 26.59 -8.89 -0.24
N ASP A 17 25.32 -8.58 0.06
CA ASP A 17 24.31 -9.61 0.29
C ASP A 17 24.06 -10.42 -0.99
N PRO A 18 24.26 -11.75 -0.98
CA PRO A 18 24.09 -12.58 -2.17
C PRO A 18 22.64 -12.68 -2.66
N ALA A 19 21.66 -12.29 -1.83
CA ALA A 19 20.27 -12.24 -2.22
C ALA A 19 19.92 -10.99 -3.07
N ILE A 20 20.87 -10.05 -3.23
CA ILE A 20 20.69 -8.88 -4.10
C ILE A 20 21.39 -9.15 -5.43
N GLU A 21 20.62 -9.48 -6.47
CA GLU A 21 21.12 -9.72 -7.81
C GLU A 21 20.97 -8.45 -8.67
N VAL A 22 22.09 -8.01 -9.27
CA VAL A 22 22.11 -6.86 -10.17
C VAL A 22 21.99 -7.33 -11.61
N LEU A 23 20.78 -7.31 -12.16
CA LEU A 23 20.49 -7.73 -13.54
C LEU A 23 20.89 -6.67 -14.58
N ASP A 24 20.85 -5.39 -14.20
CA ASP A 24 21.23 -4.25 -15.05
C ASP A 24 22.24 -3.38 -14.33
N SER A 25 23.33 -3.03 -15.00
CA SER A 25 24.41 -2.22 -14.41
C SER A 25 23.94 -0.85 -13.91
N ARG A 26 22.89 -0.28 -14.48
CA ARG A 26 22.26 0.97 -14.03
C ARG A 26 21.70 0.87 -12.61
N PHE A 27 21.34 -0.32 -12.16
CA PHE A 27 20.85 -0.55 -10.80
C PHE A 27 21.95 -0.40 -9.72
N ARG A 28 23.24 -0.54 -10.10
CA ARG A 28 24.36 -0.47 -9.14
C ARG A 28 24.40 0.84 -8.34
N GLN A 29 23.96 1.95 -8.92
CA GLN A 29 23.89 3.24 -8.23
C GLN A 29 22.88 3.30 -7.08
N TYR A 30 21.95 2.35 -7.02
CA TYR A 30 20.90 2.26 -6.00
C TYR A 30 21.20 1.20 -4.95
N VAL A 31 22.29 0.43 -5.09
CA VAL A 31 22.65 -0.63 -4.18
C VAL A 31 23.88 -0.22 -3.38
N LEU A 32 23.74 -0.19 -2.06
CA LEU A 32 24.87 -0.05 -1.16
C LEU A 32 25.47 -1.44 -0.92
N GLY A 33 26.79 -1.61 -1.13
CA GLY A 33 27.49 -2.88 -0.90
C GLY A 33 27.43 -3.39 0.55
N SER A 34 27.09 -2.50 1.49
CA SER A 34 26.89 -2.81 2.91
C SER A 34 25.41 -2.94 3.30
N ALA A 35 24.49 -2.85 2.34
CA ALA A 35 23.06 -3.09 2.60
C ALA A 35 22.75 -4.58 2.46
N ALA A 36 21.83 -5.06 3.29
CA ALA A 36 21.36 -6.43 3.27
C ALA A 36 19.85 -6.49 3.34
N LEU A 37 19.29 -7.63 2.90
CA LEU A 37 17.91 -7.97 3.17
C LEU A 37 17.78 -8.47 4.59
N GLU A 38 16.87 -7.87 5.35
CA GLU A 38 16.55 -8.28 6.71
C GLU A 38 15.08 -8.67 6.80
N ARG A 39 14.80 -9.78 7.47
CA ARG A 39 13.45 -10.13 7.85
C ARG A 39 13.10 -9.44 9.17
N LEU A 40 12.29 -8.40 9.10
CA LEU A 40 11.95 -7.57 10.26
C LEU A 40 10.93 -8.25 11.17
N TRP A 41 10.00 -9.02 10.58
CA TRP A 41 8.91 -9.64 11.33
C TRP A 41 8.33 -10.89 10.62
N THR A 42 7.65 -11.72 11.39
CA THR A 42 6.85 -12.86 10.92
C THR A 42 5.53 -12.90 11.69
N GLY A 43 4.53 -13.64 11.18
CA GLY A 43 3.23 -13.79 11.87
C GLY A 43 2.10 -13.02 11.20
N GLY A 44 2.34 -12.44 10.03
CA GLY A 44 1.28 -11.93 9.14
C GLY A 44 0.66 -13.03 8.30
N ARG A 45 -0.57 -12.81 7.87
CA ARG A 45 -1.25 -13.65 6.89
C ARG A 45 -1.11 -13.13 5.47
N TRP A 46 -1.20 -11.80 5.31
CA TRP A 46 -0.98 -11.11 4.06
C TRP A 46 -0.59 -9.68 4.37
N THR A 47 0.70 -9.38 4.28
CA THR A 47 1.22 -8.05 4.60
C THR A 47 1.30 -7.18 3.36
N GLU A 48 0.80 -5.95 3.47
CA GLU A 48 0.65 -5.00 2.38
C GLU A 48 0.89 -3.56 2.83
N GLY A 49 1.00 -2.65 1.86
CA GLY A 49 1.02 -1.21 2.07
C GLY A 49 2.07 -0.71 3.05
N PRO A 50 3.36 -1.05 2.90
CA PRO A 50 4.39 -0.55 3.81
C PRO A 50 4.63 0.95 3.59
N VAL A 51 4.66 1.72 4.70
CA VAL A 51 4.97 3.15 4.70
C VAL A 51 5.94 3.51 5.81
N TRP A 52 7.02 4.21 5.44
CA TRP A 52 8.05 4.63 6.38
C TRP A 52 7.81 6.05 6.92
N PHE A 53 7.83 6.18 8.24
CA PHE A 53 7.80 7.45 8.96
C PHE A 53 9.20 7.75 9.51
N GLY A 54 10.00 8.47 8.71
CA GLY A 54 11.42 8.70 9.00
C GLY A 54 11.68 9.54 10.25
N ASP A 55 10.81 10.49 10.54
CA ASP A 55 10.85 11.32 11.75
C ASP A 55 10.55 10.54 13.04
N GLN A 56 9.83 9.44 12.93
CA GLN A 56 9.46 8.56 14.03
C GLN A 56 10.22 7.23 14.00
N GLN A 57 11.07 7.01 12.99
CA GLN A 57 11.84 5.79 12.77
C GLN A 57 10.99 4.52 12.86
N ARG A 58 9.82 4.54 12.22
CA ARG A 58 8.89 3.42 12.22
C ARG A 58 8.34 3.09 10.83
N LEU A 59 8.11 1.81 10.61
CA LEU A 59 7.42 1.27 9.45
C LEU A 59 6.02 0.87 9.86
N LEU A 60 5.00 1.43 9.21
CA LEU A 60 3.64 0.92 9.30
C LEU A 60 3.33 0.05 8.10
N PHE A 61 2.57 -1.02 8.30
CA PHE A 61 2.13 -1.91 7.23
C PHE A 61 0.85 -2.63 7.64
N SER A 62 0.06 -3.00 6.66
CA SER A 62 -1.20 -3.71 6.86
C SER A 62 -0.97 -5.22 6.96
N ASP A 63 -1.75 -5.90 7.78
CA ASP A 63 -1.92 -7.36 7.78
C ASP A 63 -3.41 -7.61 7.58
N ILE A 64 -3.81 -7.66 6.30
CA ILE A 64 -5.19 -7.51 5.84
C ILE A 64 -6.13 -8.54 6.47
N PRO A 65 -5.88 -9.88 6.36
CA PRO A 65 -6.84 -10.87 6.86
C PRO A 65 -6.93 -10.92 8.39
N ASN A 66 -5.96 -10.36 9.09
CA ASN A 66 -5.99 -10.22 10.55
C ASN A 66 -6.60 -8.88 10.98
N ASP A 67 -7.09 -8.08 10.03
CA ASP A 67 -7.75 -6.80 10.22
C ASP A 67 -6.99 -5.86 11.16
N ARG A 68 -5.69 -5.66 10.86
CA ARG A 68 -4.80 -4.84 11.69
C ARG A 68 -3.75 -4.09 10.87
N VAL A 69 -3.33 -2.95 11.39
CA VAL A 69 -2.13 -2.24 10.97
C VAL A 69 -1.03 -2.52 12.00
N MET A 70 0.13 -2.91 11.50
CA MET A 70 1.32 -3.23 12.30
C MET A 70 2.29 -2.04 12.30
N CYS A 71 3.08 -1.93 13.35
CA CYS A 71 4.18 -0.97 13.48
C CYS A 71 5.47 -1.73 13.83
N TRP A 72 6.49 -1.59 13.00
CA TRP A 72 7.85 -1.95 13.34
C TRP A 72 8.66 -0.70 13.68
N SER A 73 9.34 -0.71 14.82
CA SER A 73 10.19 0.37 15.30
C SER A 73 11.66 0.07 14.99
N ALA A 74 12.34 0.99 14.31
CA ALA A 74 13.78 0.86 14.07
C ALA A 74 14.62 1.16 15.31
N ILE A 75 14.04 1.82 16.33
CA ILE A 75 14.75 2.22 17.56
C ILE A 75 15.06 1.00 18.42
N ASP A 76 14.06 0.15 18.67
CA ASP A 76 14.17 -1.03 19.52
C ASP A 76 13.99 -2.34 18.77
N ARG A 77 13.78 -2.28 17.43
CA ARG A 77 13.57 -3.42 16.52
C ARG A 77 12.36 -4.30 16.90
N SER A 78 11.40 -3.74 17.62
CA SER A 78 10.17 -4.42 18.01
C SER A 78 9.07 -4.25 16.97
N THR A 79 8.13 -5.19 16.94
CA THR A 79 6.91 -5.08 16.13
C THR A 79 5.68 -5.24 17.04
N HIS A 80 4.73 -4.33 16.90
CA HIS A 80 3.49 -4.33 17.67
C HIS A 80 2.31 -3.95 16.78
N VAL A 81 1.10 -4.15 17.27
CA VAL A 81 -0.10 -3.71 16.58
C VAL A 81 -0.28 -2.21 16.78
N PHE A 82 -0.31 -1.46 15.69
CA PHE A 82 -0.61 -0.03 15.69
C PHE A 82 -2.12 0.22 15.80
N ARG A 83 -2.93 -0.57 15.08
CA ARG A 83 -4.40 -0.46 15.09
C ARG A 83 -5.04 -1.81 14.83
N HIS A 84 -5.97 -2.21 15.70
CA HIS A 84 -6.92 -3.29 15.48
C HIS A 84 -8.22 -2.77 14.85
N GLY A 85 -8.98 -3.64 14.19
CA GLY A 85 -10.21 -3.25 13.52
C GLY A 85 -9.93 -2.22 12.44
N ALA A 86 -8.95 -2.50 11.60
CA ALA A 86 -8.46 -1.59 10.58
C ALA A 86 -9.35 -1.57 9.32
N ASN A 87 -10.53 -2.22 9.38
CA ASN A 87 -11.48 -2.34 8.28
C ASN A 87 -10.82 -2.90 7.02
N TYR A 88 -9.97 -3.93 7.20
CA TYR A 88 -9.18 -4.55 6.15
C TYR A 88 -8.29 -3.52 5.43
N ALA A 89 -7.49 -2.78 6.18
CA ALA A 89 -6.52 -1.85 5.64
C ALA A 89 -5.57 -2.56 4.67
N ASN A 90 -5.28 -1.91 3.53
CA ASN A 90 -4.36 -2.39 2.51
C ASN A 90 -3.25 -1.38 2.28
N GLY A 91 -3.29 -0.56 1.22
CA GLY A 91 -2.30 0.44 0.90
C GLY A 91 -2.26 1.58 1.90
N ASN A 92 -1.08 2.03 2.22
CA ASN A 92 -0.83 3.11 3.16
C ASN A 92 0.16 4.10 2.58
N THR A 93 -0.02 5.37 2.91
CA THR A 93 0.94 6.42 2.60
C THR A 93 0.96 7.47 3.70
N ARG A 94 1.95 8.37 3.64
CA ARG A 94 2.09 9.49 4.55
C ARG A 94 1.73 10.79 3.84
N ASP A 95 0.88 11.59 4.45
CA ASP A 95 0.63 12.94 3.94
C ASP A 95 1.71 13.95 4.34
N ARG A 96 1.59 15.17 3.84
CA ARG A 96 2.56 16.24 4.09
C ARG A 96 2.63 16.71 5.54
N GLN A 97 1.59 16.44 6.32
CA GLN A 97 1.51 16.74 7.74
C GLN A 97 1.99 15.58 8.61
N GLY A 98 2.44 14.48 8.00
CA GLY A 98 2.92 13.30 8.72
C GLY A 98 1.80 12.39 9.22
N ARG A 99 0.58 12.49 8.67
CA ARG A 99 -0.55 11.64 9.02
C ARG A 99 -0.61 10.43 8.10
N LEU A 100 -1.14 9.33 8.61
CA LEU A 100 -1.32 8.11 7.84
C LEU A 100 -2.60 8.21 7.00
N VAL A 101 -2.48 8.00 5.68
CA VAL A 101 -3.60 7.82 4.76
C VAL A 101 -3.66 6.37 4.36
N THR A 102 -4.84 5.75 4.43
CA THR A 102 -5.03 4.30 4.27
C THR A 102 -6.18 4.02 3.30
N CYS A 103 -5.96 3.10 2.35
CA CYS A 103 -7.01 2.42 1.63
C CYS A 103 -7.51 1.25 2.46
N GLU A 104 -8.82 1.14 2.64
CA GLU A 104 -9.45 0.07 3.40
C GLU A 104 -10.37 -0.74 2.47
N HIS A 105 -10.19 -2.05 2.41
CA HIS A 105 -11.06 -2.95 1.64
C HIS A 105 -12.52 -2.92 2.12
N GLY A 106 -12.75 -2.42 3.34
CA GLY A 106 -14.09 -2.05 3.82
C GLY A 106 -14.69 -0.84 3.12
N ARG A 107 -14.26 -0.57 1.88
CA ARG A 107 -14.84 0.37 0.90
C ARG A 107 -14.67 1.83 1.25
N ARG A 108 -13.53 2.24 1.79
CA ARG A 108 -13.26 3.65 2.07
C ARG A 108 -11.76 3.98 2.02
N VAL A 109 -11.46 5.27 1.84
CA VAL A 109 -10.15 5.86 2.05
C VAL A 109 -10.22 6.70 3.31
N THR A 110 -9.26 6.53 4.21
CA THR A 110 -9.25 7.19 5.52
C THR A 110 -7.94 7.90 5.79
N ARG A 111 -7.96 8.79 6.79
CA ARG A 111 -6.77 9.43 7.34
C ARG A 111 -6.78 9.30 8.86
N THR A 112 -5.68 8.81 9.42
CA THR A 112 -5.45 8.81 10.85
C THR A 112 -4.85 10.15 11.25
N GLU A 113 -5.56 10.90 12.05
CA GLU A 113 -5.15 12.22 12.55
C GLU A 113 -4.07 12.11 13.63
N ILE A 114 -3.46 13.24 14.00
CA ILE A 114 -2.37 13.29 14.99
C ILE A 114 -2.84 12.80 16.38
N ASP A 115 -4.10 13.02 16.72
CA ASP A 115 -4.71 12.54 17.97
C ASP A 115 -5.15 11.06 17.94
N GLY A 116 -4.91 10.38 16.83
CA GLY A 116 -5.25 8.97 16.62
C GLY A 116 -6.69 8.73 16.11
N SER A 117 -7.51 9.77 15.98
CA SER A 117 -8.84 9.65 15.39
C SER A 117 -8.76 9.32 13.90
N VAL A 118 -9.80 8.70 13.35
CA VAL A 118 -9.87 8.31 11.94
C VAL A 118 -10.93 9.14 11.22
N THR A 119 -10.49 9.91 10.23
CA THR A 119 -11.36 10.68 9.34
C THR A 119 -11.59 9.90 8.05
N VAL A 120 -12.84 9.68 7.67
CA VAL A 120 -13.19 9.14 6.34
C VAL A 120 -13.02 10.26 5.32
N LEU A 121 -12.16 10.03 4.33
CA LEU A 121 -11.90 10.97 3.24
C LEU A 121 -12.84 10.74 2.05
N LEU A 122 -13.12 9.46 1.76
CA LEU A 122 -14.05 9.06 0.71
C LEU A 122 -14.52 7.62 0.96
N ASP A 123 -15.83 7.38 0.80
CA ASP A 123 -16.45 6.06 0.86
C ASP A 123 -17.43 5.80 -0.30
N ALA A 124 -17.78 6.86 -1.04
CA ALA A 124 -18.70 6.79 -2.17
C ALA A 124 -18.30 7.76 -3.29
N PHE A 125 -18.65 7.39 -4.52
CA PHE A 125 -18.52 8.24 -5.71
C PHE A 125 -19.81 8.17 -6.54
N ALA A 126 -20.33 9.35 -6.93
CA ALA A 126 -21.58 9.47 -7.70
C ALA A 126 -22.77 8.69 -7.07
N GLY A 127 -22.86 8.70 -5.74
CA GLY A 127 -23.93 8.05 -4.99
C GLY A 127 -23.83 6.53 -4.85
N LYS A 128 -22.70 5.93 -5.27
CA LYS A 128 -22.38 4.50 -5.16
C LYS A 128 -21.18 4.31 -4.26
N ARG A 129 -21.15 3.19 -3.53
CA ARG A 129 -20.01 2.85 -2.66
C ARG A 129 -18.78 2.54 -3.50
N LEU A 130 -17.59 2.88 -2.97
CA LEU A 130 -16.33 2.41 -3.52
C LEU A 130 -16.28 0.88 -3.55
N ASN A 131 -15.48 0.30 -4.43
CA ASN A 131 -15.42 -1.16 -4.57
C ASN A 131 -14.64 -1.85 -3.44
N ALA A 132 -13.39 -1.54 -3.31
CA ALA A 132 -12.45 -1.89 -2.24
C ALA A 132 -11.12 -1.22 -2.57
N PRO A 133 -10.88 0.02 -2.12
CA PRO A 133 -9.66 0.77 -2.39
C PRO A 133 -8.41 -0.04 -2.01
N ASN A 134 -7.41 -0.02 -2.89
CA ASN A 134 -6.25 -0.88 -2.77
C ASN A 134 -5.00 -0.11 -2.36
N ASP A 135 -4.48 0.80 -3.18
CA ASP A 135 -3.25 1.54 -2.88
C ASP A 135 -3.44 3.05 -3.03
N VAL A 136 -2.57 3.83 -2.39
CA VAL A 136 -2.74 5.28 -2.23
C VAL A 136 -1.42 6.02 -2.20
N VAL A 137 -1.39 7.19 -2.85
CA VAL A 137 -0.27 8.14 -2.78
C VAL A 137 -0.77 9.57 -2.60
N VAL A 138 0.07 10.43 -2.01
CA VAL A 138 -0.22 11.86 -1.83
C VAL A 138 0.70 12.69 -2.71
N HIS A 139 0.09 13.52 -3.56
CA HIS A 139 0.81 14.46 -4.39
C HIS A 139 1.26 15.70 -3.58
N PRO A 140 2.32 16.44 -3.99
CA PRO A 140 2.79 17.66 -3.32
C PRO A 140 1.75 18.74 -3.09
N ASP A 141 0.72 18.83 -3.95
CA ASP A 141 -0.40 19.76 -3.78
C ASP A 141 -1.39 19.34 -2.68
N GLY A 142 -1.13 18.19 -2.00
CA GLY A 142 -1.98 17.62 -0.98
C GLY A 142 -3.11 16.75 -1.49
N SER A 143 -3.29 16.64 -2.81
CA SER A 143 -4.30 15.73 -3.38
C SER A 143 -3.91 14.28 -3.15
N ILE A 144 -4.93 13.44 -2.94
CA ILE A 144 -4.79 12.01 -2.64
C ILE A 144 -5.24 11.22 -3.85
N TRP A 145 -4.41 10.30 -4.31
CA TRP A 145 -4.67 9.48 -5.48
C TRP A 145 -4.70 8.01 -5.05
N PHE A 146 -5.71 7.27 -5.48
CA PHE A 146 -5.87 5.88 -5.06
C PHE A 146 -6.48 5.02 -6.16
N THR A 147 -6.25 3.71 -6.04
CA THR A 147 -6.79 2.67 -6.93
C THR A 147 -7.96 1.96 -6.27
N ASP A 148 -8.97 1.57 -7.06
CA ASP A 148 -10.17 0.88 -6.58
C ASP A 148 -10.51 -0.36 -7.43
N PRO A 149 -9.67 -1.42 -7.41
CA PRO A 149 -9.85 -2.63 -8.22
C PRO A 149 -10.90 -3.59 -7.67
N GLY A 150 -11.29 -3.45 -6.39
CA GLY A 150 -12.32 -4.27 -5.77
C GLY A 150 -11.88 -5.63 -5.25
N TYR A 151 -10.59 -5.88 -5.01
CA TYR A 151 -10.10 -7.18 -4.51
C TYR A 151 -10.76 -7.61 -3.20
N GLY A 152 -10.87 -6.72 -2.23
CA GLY A 152 -11.49 -7.00 -0.94
C GLY A 152 -12.98 -7.34 -1.02
N SER A 153 -13.63 -7.14 -2.18
CA SER A 153 -15.03 -7.52 -2.42
C SER A 153 -15.18 -8.89 -3.09
N LEU A 154 -14.09 -9.57 -3.45
CA LEU A 154 -14.15 -10.89 -4.10
C LEU A 154 -14.45 -12.03 -3.11
N GLY A 155 -14.09 -11.89 -1.86
CA GLY A 155 -14.23 -12.92 -0.82
C GLY A 155 -14.26 -12.36 0.59
N HIS A 156 -14.14 -13.27 1.58
CA HIS A 156 -14.15 -12.93 3.00
C HIS A 156 -12.76 -13.02 3.65
N TYR A 157 -11.72 -13.26 2.85
CA TYR A 157 -10.37 -13.40 3.38
C TYR A 157 -9.69 -12.06 3.67
N GLU A 158 -9.82 -11.12 2.74
CA GLU A 158 -9.20 -9.79 2.82
C GLU A 158 -10.22 -8.64 2.78
N GLY A 159 -11.46 -8.94 3.10
CA GLY A 159 -12.56 -7.97 3.08
C GLY A 159 -13.90 -8.65 3.27
N HIS A 160 -14.94 -8.06 2.69
CA HIS A 160 -16.30 -8.58 2.71
C HIS A 160 -16.80 -8.78 1.28
N LYS A 161 -17.11 -10.04 0.94
CA LYS A 161 -17.68 -10.37 -0.37
C LYS A 161 -18.91 -9.50 -0.67
N GLY A 162 -18.93 -8.90 -1.85
CA GLY A 162 -20.00 -8.04 -2.31
C GLY A 162 -19.86 -7.70 -3.79
N GLU A 163 -20.94 -7.23 -4.38
CA GLU A 163 -20.92 -6.76 -5.76
C GLU A 163 -20.20 -5.43 -5.88
N LEU A 164 -19.50 -5.24 -7.00
CA LEU A 164 -18.90 -3.97 -7.36
C LEU A 164 -20.00 -3.04 -7.88
N GLU A 165 -20.12 -1.87 -7.26
CA GLU A 165 -21.12 -0.87 -7.67
C GLU A 165 -20.58 0.10 -8.72
N LEU A 166 -19.25 0.19 -8.83
CA LEU A 166 -18.54 1.07 -9.74
C LEU A 166 -17.60 0.25 -10.64
N PRO A 167 -17.26 0.72 -11.84
CA PRO A 167 -16.11 0.19 -12.58
C PRO A 167 -14.83 0.31 -11.76
N THR A 168 -13.85 -0.54 -12.08
CA THR A 168 -12.49 -0.41 -11.53
C THR A 168 -11.87 0.89 -12.02
N ARG A 169 -11.24 1.65 -11.12
CA ARG A 169 -10.81 3.02 -11.43
C ARG A 169 -9.61 3.45 -10.63
N VAL A 170 -8.96 4.49 -11.13
CA VAL A 170 -8.04 5.35 -10.38
C VAL A 170 -8.77 6.66 -10.09
N TYR A 171 -8.69 7.11 -8.84
CA TYR A 171 -9.35 8.34 -8.37
C TYR A 171 -8.34 9.35 -7.85
N ARG A 172 -8.73 10.63 -7.88
CA ARG A 172 -8.07 11.73 -7.19
C ARG A 172 -9.05 12.45 -6.28
N ILE A 173 -8.70 12.63 -5.02
CA ILE A 173 -9.42 13.49 -4.07
C ILE A 173 -8.71 14.85 -4.05
N ASP A 174 -9.44 15.92 -4.23
CA ASP A 174 -8.92 17.27 -4.18
C ASP A 174 -8.59 17.69 -2.74
N ALA A 175 -7.42 18.26 -2.53
CA ALA A 175 -6.91 18.60 -1.20
C ALA A 175 -7.74 19.67 -0.46
N ASN A 176 -8.38 20.58 -1.21
CA ASN A 176 -9.08 21.72 -0.63
C ASN A 176 -10.58 21.49 -0.48
N THR A 177 -11.16 20.81 -1.46
CA THR A 177 -12.62 20.61 -1.52
C THR A 177 -13.07 19.24 -1.04
N GLY A 178 -12.15 18.26 -0.97
CA GLY A 178 -12.49 16.85 -0.72
C GLY A 178 -13.23 16.18 -1.89
N ALA A 179 -13.46 16.90 -2.99
CA ALA A 179 -14.17 16.35 -4.15
C ALA A 179 -13.32 15.30 -4.86
N ALA A 180 -13.93 14.17 -5.17
CA ALA A 180 -13.29 13.11 -5.93
C ALA A 180 -13.58 13.25 -7.43
N LYS A 181 -12.61 12.85 -8.25
CA LYS A 181 -12.76 12.67 -9.70
C LYS A 181 -12.09 11.39 -10.17
N VAL A 182 -12.61 10.82 -11.25
CA VAL A 182 -11.98 9.71 -11.97
C VAL A 182 -10.76 10.23 -12.72
N VAL A 183 -9.66 9.52 -12.62
CA VAL A 183 -8.41 9.78 -13.36
C VAL A 183 -8.27 8.81 -14.51
N ASP A 184 -8.54 7.55 -14.25
CA ASP A 184 -8.50 6.48 -15.25
C ASP A 184 -9.59 5.44 -14.96
N GLU A 185 -10.18 4.90 -16.03
CA GLU A 185 -11.17 3.81 -15.97
C GLU A 185 -10.92 2.75 -17.06
N MET A 186 -9.73 2.76 -17.67
CA MET A 186 -9.34 1.83 -18.72
C MET A 186 -8.59 0.61 -18.19
N LEU A 187 -7.97 0.75 -17.01
CA LEU A 187 -7.23 -0.33 -16.37
C LEU A 187 -8.18 -1.40 -15.84
N GLU A 188 -7.86 -2.67 -16.08
CA GLU A 188 -8.70 -3.80 -15.65
C GLU A 188 -8.69 -3.98 -14.13
N LYS A 189 -7.49 -3.98 -13.53
CA LYS A 189 -7.26 -4.12 -12.09
C LYS A 189 -6.14 -3.21 -11.61
N PRO A 190 -6.39 -1.88 -11.55
CA PRO A 190 -5.38 -0.96 -11.05
C PRO A 190 -5.00 -1.30 -9.60
N ASN A 191 -3.72 -1.55 -9.35
CA ASN A 191 -3.18 -2.00 -8.07
C ASN A 191 -2.23 -0.94 -7.50
N GLY A 192 -0.93 -1.22 -7.38
CA GLY A 192 0.05 -0.29 -6.87
C GLY A 192 0.20 0.97 -7.72
N LEU A 193 0.42 2.12 -7.10
CA LEU A 193 0.66 3.37 -7.80
C LEU A 193 1.80 4.18 -7.18
N ALA A 194 2.53 4.92 -8.00
CA ALA A 194 3.62 5.79 -7.57
C ALA A 194 3.79 6.98 -8.51
N PHE A 195 4.16 8.13 -7.97
CA PHE A 195 4.59 9.26 -8.79
C PHE A 195 6.05 9.14 -9.19
N SER A 196 6.39 9.73 -10.35
CA SER A 196 7.78 10.04 -10.67
C SER A 196 8.37 11.00 -9.63
N PRO A 197 9.72 11.06 -9.49
CA PRO A 197 10.37 11.97 -8.52
C PRO A 197 10.02 13.45 -8.70
N ASP A 198 9.67 13.87 -9.91
CA ASP A 198 9.23 15.23 -10.23
C ASP A 198 7.69 15.40 -10.17
N TYR A 199 6.96 14.34 -9.80
CA TYR A 199 5.50 14.30 -9.66
C TYR A 199 4.70 14.60 -10.93
N LYS A 200 5.32 14.52 -12.12
CA LYS A 200 4.65 14.80 -13.40
C LYS A 200 4.01 13.58 -14.02
N ILE A 201 4.46 12.39 -13.63
CA ILE A 201 3.98 11.11 -14.14
C ILE A 201 3.46 10.29 -12.97
N LEU A 202 2.27 9.72 -13.14
CA LEU A 202 1.74 8.68 -12.24
C LEU A 202 1.92 7.33 -12.93
N TYR A 203 2.65 6.43 -12.29
CA TYR A 203 2.74 5.03 -12.67
C TYR A 203 1.66 4.25 -11.94
N VAL A 204 0.94 3.39 -12.64
CA VAL A 204 -0.05 2.49 -12.05
C VAL A 204 0.20 1.10 -12.61
N SER A 205 0.29 0.09 -11.74
CA SER A 205 0.36 -1.31 -12.18
C SER A 205 -1.05 -1.83 -12.44
N ASP A 206 -1.23 -2.50 -13.58
CA ASP A 206 -2.45 -3.24 -13.88
C ASP A 206 -2.21 -4.74 -13.68
N THR A 207 -2.94 -5.34 -12.75
CA THR A 207 -2.85 -6.77 -12.44
C THR A 207 -3.99 -7.58 -13.06
N GLY A 208 -4.65 -7.05 -14.08
CA GLY A 208 -5.80 -7.65 -14.77
C GLY A 208 -5.53 -9.02 -15.34
N VAL A 209 -4.29 -9.31 -15.78
CA VAL A 209 -3.90 -10.63 -16.29
C VAL A 209 -4.17 -11.78 -15.32
N SER A 210 -4.13 -11.51 -14.01
CA SER A 210 -4.43 -12.51 -12.96
C SER A 210 -5.91 -12.92 -12.93
N HIS A 211 -6.80 -12.11 -13.51
CA HIS A 211 -8.25 -12.26 -13.44
C HIS A 211 -8.91 -12.37 -14.83
N LYS A 212 -8.21 -11.97 -15.87
CA LYS A 212 -8.70 -11.96 -17.26
C LYS A 212 -7.64 -12.57 -18.17
N PRO A 213 -7.77 -13.86 -18.51
CA PRO A 213 -6.85 -14.51 -19.42
C PRO A 213 -6.72 -13.74 -20.75
N GLY A 214 -5.48 -13.49 -21.19
CA GLY A 214 -5.20 -12.73 -22.42
C GLY A 214 -5.18 -11.21 -22.25
N HIS A 215 -5.32 -10.68 -21.03
CA HIS A 215 -5.04 -9.27 -20.74
C HIS A 215 -3.53 -9.01 -20.97
N PRO A 216 -3.13 -7.89 -21.65
CA PRO A 216 -1.73 -7.60 -21.96
C PRO A 216 -0.87 -7.35 -20.71
#